data_6a61ecbc8ed50e533dc09adc9ebd3d5a
#
_entry.id   6a61ecbc8ed50e533dc09adc9ebd3d5a
#
_cell.length_a   1.000
_cell.length_b   1.000
_cell.length_c   1.000
_cell.angle_alpha   90.00
_cell.angle_beta   90.00
_cell.angle_gamma   90.00
#
_symmetry.space_group_name_H-M   'P 1'
#
loop_
_entity.id
_entity.type
_entity.pdbx_description
1 polymer ?
#
loop_
_entity_poly.entity_id
_entity_poly.type
_entity_poly.pdbx_seq_one_letter_code
_entity_poly.pdbx_strand_id
1 'polypeptide(L)'
;VVESMRPNGILLAQVSPKGGFVSGTSSVMQLDAWNWEDAVVKTDDAVHVNWPSSFRRGRWWMGEDPGLKPNANYQRDIAAFKTFMENAKVYKPELARQQNRPFEATQGLFNGTQKLFVTANGEKEIIDAVTTAKQLGVKEVVLVGGAQAHKVIDFLKKHSIPVLVEATHQLPPSDDADYDQPYKLPKLLADAGLLVSIQNADA
;
A
#
# COMPACT_ATOMS: atom_id res chain seq x y z
N VAL A 1 20.33 -4.60 11.09
CA VAL A 1 18.93 -5.07 10.82
C VAL A 1 18.96 -6.52 10.33
N VAL A 2 19.68 -6.86 9.25
CA VAL A 2 19.75 -8.24 8.71
C VAL A 2 20.30 -9.21 9.75
N GLU A 3 21.35 -8.84 10.45
CA GLU A 3 21.99 -9.68 11.49
C GLU A 3 21.05 -10.00 12.67
N SER A 4 20.08 -9.14 12.95
CA SER A 4 19.09 -9.38 14.01
C SER A 4 17.86 -10.17 13.50
N MET A 5 17.53 -10.08 12.22
CA MET A 5 16.35 -10.74 11.64
C MET A 5 16.58 -12.24 11.40
N ARG A 6 17.76 -12.61 10.90
CA ARG A 6 18.10 -14.01 10.58
C ARG A 6 17.99 -14.96 11.77
N PRO A 7 18.56 -14.66 12.95
CA PRO A 7 18.39 -15.51 14.13
C PRO A 7 16.95 -15.69 14.59
N ASN A 8 16.08 -14.74 14.24
CA ASN A 8 14.64 -14.80 14.51
C ASN A 8 13.83 -15.53 13.43
N GLY A 9 14.50 -16.19 12.48
CA GLY A 9 13.87 -17.02 11.46
C GLY A 9 13.35 -16.27 10.24
N ILE A 10 13.67 -14.99 10.08
CA ILE A 10 13.29 -14.21 8.90
C ILE A 10 14.34 -14.40 7.83
N LEU A 11 14.02 -15.15 6.79
CA LEU A 11 14.94 -15.50 5.70
C LEU A 11 14.73 -14.69 4.43
N LEU A 12 13.53 -14.19 4.22
CA LEU A 12 13.15 -13.38 3.06
C LEU A 12 12.48 -12.08 3.53
N ALA A 13 12.73 -10.99 2.84
CA ALA A 13 12.08 -9.72 3.08
C ALA A 13 11.73 -9.03 1.77
N GLN A 14 10.58 -8.36 1.75
CA GLN A 14 10.26 -7.42 0.67
C GLN A 14 10.77 -6.04 1.09
N VAL A 15 11.79 -5.57 0.39
CA VAL A 15 12.42 -4.27 0.65
C VAL A 15 11.68 -3.22 -0.15
N SER A 16 11.03 -2.30 0.56
CA SER A 16 10.20 -1.26 -0.05
C SER A 16 10.67 0.15 0.34
N PRO A 17 10.61 1.12 -0.58
CA PRO A 17 10.85 2.53 -0.25
C PRO A 17 9.69 3.09 0.58
N LYS A 18 9.99 4.06 1.43
CA LYS A 18 9.00 4.79 2.23
C LYS A 18 8.79 6.22 1.72
N GLY A 19 7.59 6.75 1.93
CA GLY A 19 7.26 8.16 1.72
C GLY A 19 6.75 8.48 0.31
N GLY A 20 6.24 9.70 0.16
CA GLY A 20 5.61 10.16 -1.08
C GLY A 20 4.24 9.52 -1.34
N PHE A 21 3.55 10.00 -2.37
CA PHE A 21 2.29 9.39 -2.82
C PHE A 21 2.56 8.05 -3.52
N VAL A 22 3.42 8.04 -4.52
CA VAL A 22 4.01 6.83 -5.10
C VAL A 22 5.41 6.69 -4.52
N SER A 23 5.62 5.71 -3.65
CA SER A 23 6.92 5.53 -2.97
C SER A 23 7.98 4.95 -3.90
N GLY A 24 7.59 4.09 -4.83
CA GLY A 24 8.49 3.42 -5.77
C GLY A 24 8.25 1.91 -5.82
N THR A 25 9.20 1.18 -6.40
CA THR A 25 9.16 -0.27 -6.53
C THR A 25 9.82 -0.96 -5.35
N SER A 26 9.37 -2.17 -5.03
CA SER A 26 9.97 -3.05 -4.03
C SER A 26 10.42 -4.36 -4.64
N SER A 27 11.45 -4.96 -4.04
CA SER A 27 12.03 -6.23 -4.46
C SER A 27 12.02 -7.23 -3.31
N VAL A 28 11.88 -8.52 -3.64
CA VAL A 28 11.99 -9.60 -2.67
C VAL A 28 13.45 -10.03 -2.60
N MET A 29 14.01 -9.99 -1.39
CA MET A 29 15.41 -10.28 -1.11
C MET A 29 15.53 -11.39 -0.09
N GLN A 30 16.48 -12.31 -0.27
CA GLN A 30 16.91 -13.21 0.81
C GLN A 30 17.89 -12.49 1.73
N LEU A 31 17.82 -12.80 3.02
CA LEU A 31 18.66 -12.15 4.03
C LEU A 31 19.96 -12.88 4.32
N ASP A 32 20.22 -14.00 3.64
CA ASP A 32 21.44 -14.80 3.75
C ASP A 32 22.20 -14.81 2.42
N ALA A 33 22.71 -13.66 2.02
CA ALA A 33 23.47 -13.51 0.81
C ALA A 33 24.72 -12.67 1.06
N TRP A 34 25.74 -12.87 0.21
CA TRP A 34 27.01 -12.18 0.32
C TRP A 34 26.93 -10.72 -0.17
N ASN A 35 26.18 -10.51 -1.23
CA ASN A 35 25.95 -9.20 -1.83
C ASN A 35 24.49 -9.05 -2.26
N TRP A 36 24.12 -7.86 -2.79
CA TRP A 36 22.73 -7.58 -3.16
C TRP A 36 22.30 -8.35 -4.42
N GLU A 37 23.21 -8.63 -5.36
CA GLU A 37 22.93 -9.40 -6.57
C GLU A 37 22.56 -10.84 -6.23
N ASP A 38 23.28 -11.45 -5.28
CA ASP A 38 22.99 -12.81 -4.81
C ASP A 38 21.72 -12.85 -3.93
N ALA A 39 21.40 -11.72 -3.29
CA ALA A 39 20.24 -11.60 -2.42
C ALA A 39 18.91 -11.53 -3.18
N VAL A 40 18.91 -11.12 -4.44
CA VAL A 40 17.68 -10.86 -5.20
C VAL A 40 16.96 -12.17 -5.53
N VAL A 41 15.73 -12.30 -5.03
CA VAL A 41 14.79 -13.38 -5.39
C VAL A 41 13.86 -12.90 -6.50
N LYS A 42 13.35 -11.67 -6.39
CA LYS A 42 12.51 -11.04 -7.42
C LYS A 42 12.69 -9.53 -7.39
N THR A 43 13.13 -8.96 -8.52
CA THR A 43 13.22 -7.51 -8.70
C THR A 43 11.84 -6.92 -9.01
N ASP A 44 11.62 -5.69 -8.58
CA ASP A 44 10.45 -4.87 -8.93
C ASP A 44 9.10 -5.62 -8.81
N ASP A 45 8.94 -6.42 -7.73
CA ASP A 45 7.74 -7.24 -7.52
C ASP A 45 6.47 -6.41 -7.34
N ALA A 46 6.59 -5.25 -6.70
CA ALA A 46 5.45 -4.39 -6.43
C ALA A 46 5.77 -2.90 -6.53
N VAL A 47 4.74 -2.11 -6.79
CA VAL A 47 4.75 -0.64 -6.68
C VAL A 47 3.97 -0.24 -5.45
N HIS A 48 4.53 0.64 -4.62
CA HIS A 48 3.91 1.10 -3.38
C HIS A 48 3.28 2.48 -3.53
N VAL A 49 2.03 2.61 -3.09
CA VAL A 49 1.24 3.84 -3.14
C VAL A 49 0.65 4.11 -1.76
N ASN A 50 0.89 5.31 -1.22
CA ASN A 50 0.23 5.77 -0.01
C ASN A 50 -1.01 6.57 -0.40
N TRP A 51 -2.18 5.98 -0.22
CA TRP A 51 -3.43 6.65 -0.58
C TRP A 51 -3.66 7.84 0.35
N PRO A 52 -4.07 9.01 -0.17
CA PRO A 52 -4.31 10.19 0.66
C PRO A 52 -5.46 9.93 1.65
N SER A 53 -5.38 10.51 2.83
CA SER A 53 -6.50 10.50 3.77
C SER A 53 -7.57 11.50 3.33
N SER A 54 -8.84 11.09 3.40
CA SER A 54 -10.00 11.96 3.12
C SER A 54 -10.23 13.02 4.20
N PHE A 55 -9.66 12.80 5.41
CA PHE A 55 -9.69 13.74 6.52
C PHE A 55 -8.28 14.09 6.97
N ARG A 56 -8.11 15.29 7.51
CA ARG A 56 -6.88 15.73 8.18
C ARG A 56 -7.20 16.30 9.55
N ARG A 57 -6.29 16.14 10.49
CA ARG A 57 -6.34 16.89 11.75
C ARG A 57 -5.74 18.28 11.54
N GLY A 58 -6.36 19.30 12.14
CA GLY A 58 -5.79 20.64 12.18
C GLY A 58 -4.47 20.65 12.97
N ARG A 59 -3.57 21.55 12.57
CA ARG A 59 -2.25 21.74 13.19
C ARG A 59 -2.38 22.76 14.31
N TRP A 60 -2.64 22.31 15.54
CA TRP A 60 -2.83 23.19 16.70
C TRP A 60 -1.65 24.16 16.90
N TRP A 61 -0.41 23.73 16.58
CA TRP A 61 0.78 24.58 16.67
C TRP A 61 0.83 25.69 15.61
N MET A 62 -0.04 25.65 14.62
CA MET A 62 -0.25 26.69 13.61
C MET A 62 -1.53 27.51 13.88
N GLY A 63 -2.15 27.32 15.05
CA GLY A 63 -3.42 27.99 15.39
C GLY A 63 -4.65 27.41 14.70
N GLU A 64 -4.54 26.24 14.04
CA GLU A 64 -5.71 25.57 13.48
C GLU A 64 -6.47 24.80 14.58
N ASP A 65 -7.80 24.73 14.46
CA ASP A 65 -8.63 23.86 15.29
C ASP A 65 -8.16 22.38 15.12
N PRO A 66 -7.83 21.67 16.23
CA PRO A 66 -7.30 20.31 16.18
C PRO A 66 -8.30 19.24 15.73
N GLY A 67 -9.55 19.61 15.48
CA GLY A 67 -10.60 18.71 14.99
C GLY A 67 -10.30 18.10 13.62
N LEU A 68 -11.02 17.02 13.30
CA LEU A 68 -10.98 16.39 11.99
C LEU A 68 -11.70 17.28 10.96
N LYS A 69 -11.00 17.63 9.89
CA LYS A 69 -11.53 18.41 8.77
C LYS A 69 -11.39 17.64 7.46
N PRO A 70 -12.31 17.78 6.51
CA PRO A 70 -12.13 17.21 5.18
C PRO A 70 -10.83 17.69 4.55
N ASN A 71 -10.13 16.78 3.88
CA ASN A 71 -8.92 17.12 3.15
C ASN A 71 -9.27 17.75 1.79
N ALA A 72 -9.12 19.06 1.66
CA ALA A 72 -9.41 19.80 0.44
C ALA A 72 -8.59 19.32 -0.78
N ASN A 73 -7.43 18.71 -0.55
CA ASN A 73 -6.55 18.23 -1.62
C ASN A 73 -6.87 16.79 -2.05
N TYR A 74 -7.74 16.07 -1.35
CA TYR A 74 -8.00 14.65 -1.56
C TYR A 74 -8.32 14.32 -3.02
N GLN A 75 -9.29 15.01 -3.61
CA GLN A 75 -9.69 14.77 -5.00
C GLN A 75 -8.64 15.18 -6.02
N ARG A 76 -7.91 16.27 -5.74
CA ARG A 76 -6.81 16.72 -6.60
C ARG A 76 -5.68 15.68 -6.65
N ASP A 77 -5.32 15.13 -5.50
CA ASP A 77 -4.23 14.18 -5.40
C ASP A 77 -4.60 12.85 -6.09
N ILE A 78 -5.85 12.39 -5.95
CA ILE A 78 -6.38 11.24 -6.71
C ILE A 78 -6.37 11.51 -8.22
N ALA A 79 -6.80 12.69 -8.65
CA ALA A 79 -6.81 13.06 -10.07
C ALA A 79 -5.38 13.07 -10.66
N ALA A 80 -4.42 13.61 -9.90
CA ALA A 80 -3.01 13.58 -10.30
C ALA A 80 -2.47 12.15 -10.44
N PHE A 81 -2.82 11.25 -9.51
CA PHE A 81 -2.46 9.84 -9.59
C PHE A 81 -3.09 9.15 -10.83
N LYS A 82 -4.38 9.38 -11.08
CA LYS A 82 -5.05 8.84 -12.27
C LYS A 82 -4.34 9.29 -13.55
N THR A 83 -4.08 10.57 -13.69
CA THR A 83 -3.35 11.13 -14.86
C THR A 83 -1.96 10.51 -15.00
N PHE A 84 -1.22 10.34 -13.90
CA PHE A 84 0.09 9.67 -13.92
C PHE A 84 -0.03 8.24 -14.44
N MET A 85 -0.95 7.45 -13.92
CA MET A 85 -1.14 6.05 -14.29
C MET A 85 -1.66 5.89 -15.74
N GLU A 86 -2.54 6.77 -16.20
CA GLU A 86 -3.01 6.78 -17.59
C GLU A 86 -1.86 7.09 -18.56
N ASN A 87 -1.03 8.07 -18.24
CA ASN A 87 0.16 8.39 -19.02
C ASN A 87 1.18 7.23 -19.00
N ALA A 88 1.40 6.62 -17.85
CA ALA A 88 2.26 5.45 -17.73
C ALA A 88 1.76 4.29 -18.58
N LYS A 89 0.44 4.03 -18.60
CA LYS A 89 -0.17 2.93 -19.36
C LYS A 89 0.05 3.04 -20.87
N VAL A 90 0.04 4.26 -21.42
CA VAL A 90 0.24 4.50 -22.86
C VAL A 90 1.69 4.74 -23.24
N TYR A 91 2.59 4.89 -22.26
CA TYR A 91 4.00 5.12 -22.49
C TYR A 91 4.66 3.89 -23.15
N LYS A 92 5.45 4.16 -24.19
CA LYS A 92 6.23 3.15 -24.92
C LYS A 92 7.69 3.57 -24.92
N PRO A 93 8.57 2.85 -24.22
CA PRO A 93 9.99 3.20 -24.13
C PRO A 93 10.67 3.32 -25.50
N GLU A 94 10.28 2.44 -26.45
CA GLU A 94 10.89 2.37 -27.79
C GLU A 94 10.57 3.61 -28.64
N LEU A 95 9.50 4.32 -28.33
CA LEU A 95 9.06 5.52 -29.08
C LEU A 95 9.39 6.83 -28.36
N ALA A 96 9.88 6.74 -27.11
CA ALA A 96 10.14 7.91 -26.31
C ALA A 96 11.47 8.58 -26.70
N ARG A 97 11.43 9.88 -26.94
CA ARG A 97 12.65 10.69 -27.16
C ARG A 97 13.52 10.80 -25.92
N GLN A 98 12.91 10.71 -24.76
CA GLN A 98 13.57 10.76 -23.45
C GLN A 98 12.99 9.68 -22.55
N GLN A 99 13.85 8.95 -21.87
CA GLN A 99 13.47 7.90 -20.93
C GLN A 99 12.70 8.49 -19.75
N ASN A 100 11.54 7.89 -19.42
CA ASN A 100 10.76 8.22 -18.24
C ASN A 100 10.74 7.03 -17.28
N ARG A 101 11.74 6.98 -16.40
CA ARG A 101 11.91 5.89 -15.43
C ARG A 101 10.68 5.63 -14.53
N PRO A 102 9.97 6.65 -14.00
CA PRO A 102 8.72 6.44 -13.27
C PRO A 102 7.65 5.68 -14.08
N PHE A 103 7.49 5.99 -15.36
CA PHE A 103 6.54 5.27 -16.21
C PHE A 103 7.00 3.85 -16.52
N GLU A 104 8.28 3.65 -16.79
CA GLU A 104 8.85 2.32 -17.01
C GLU A 104 8.67 1.42 -15.79
N ALA A 105 8.94 1.94 -14.60
CA ALA A 105 8.83 1.22 -13.34
C ALA A 105 7.40 0.75 -13.01
N THR A 106 6.37 1.31 -13.65
CA THR A 106 4.96 0.96 -13.39
C THR A 106 4.33 0.09 -14.48
N GLN A 107 5.05 -0.23 -15.56
CA GLN A 107 4.51 -1.02 -16.68
C GLN A 107 4.02 -2.41 -16.27
N GLY A 108 4.69 -3.02 -15.31
CA GLY A 108 4.35 -4.34 -14.78
C GLY A 108 2.97 -4.42 -14.12
N LEU A 109 2.41 -3.29 -13.67
CA LEU A 109 1.07 -3.23 -13.08
C LEU A 109 -0.03 -3.57 -14.10
N PHE A 110 0.17 -3.23 -15.38
CA PHE A 110 -0.81 -3.40 -16.44
C PHE A 110 -0.75 -4.77 -17.11
N ASN A 111 0.43 -5.37 -17.14
CA ASN A 111 0.64 -6.72 -17.71
C ASN A 111 0.51 -7.84 -16.65
N GLY A 112 0.55 -7.51 -15.35
CA GLY A 112 0.42 -8.46 -14.24
C GLY A 112 1.74 -9.05 -13.74
N THR A 113 2.88 -8.48 -14.13
CA THR A 113 4.19 -8.90 -13.61
C THR A 113 4.51 -8.25 -12.25
N GLN A 114 3.85 -7.14 -11.94
CA GLN A 114 3.96 -6.39 -10.68
C GLN A 114 2.60 -6.28 -9.99
N LYS A 115 2.63 -6.18 -8.67
CA LYS A 115 1.47 -5.89 -7.82
C LYS A 115 1.44 -4.43 -7.42
N LEU A 116 0.25 -3.87 -7.22
CA LEU A 116 0.07 -2.56 -6.60
C LEU A 116 -0.23 -2.72 -5.12
N PHE A 117 0.69 -2.30 -4.28
CA PHE A 117 0.49 -2.24 -2.83
C PHE A 117 -0.02 -0.85 -2.46
N VAL A 118 -1.27 -0.79 -1.99
CA VAL A 118 -1.92 0.49 -1.65
C VAL A 118 -2.13 0.56 -0.15
N THR A 119 -1.45 1.51 0.49
CA THR A 119 -1.65 1.80 1.91
C THR A 119 -2.87 2.69 2.08
N ALA A 120 -3.92 2.16 2.71
CA ALA A 120 -5.15 2.89 3.02
C ALA A 120 -5.80 2.31 4.28
N ASN A 121 -6.29 3.16 5.18
CA ASN A 121 -6.81 2.76 6.48
C ASN A 121 -8.30 3.03 6.68
N GLY A 122 -8.84 4.11 6.11
CA GLY A 122 -10.25 4.47 6.22
C GLY A 122 -11.13 3.69 5.23
N GLU A 123 -12.38 3.48 5.60
CA GLU A 123 -13.38 2.81 4.74
C GLU A 123 -13.47 3.43 3.34
N LYS A 124 -13.64 4.77 3.30
CA LYS A 124 -13.73 5.53 2.05
C LYS A 124 -12.46 5.41 1.21
N GLU A 125 -11.30 5.58 1.84
CA GLU A 125 -9.99 5.50 1.18
C GLU A 125 -9.75 4.11 0.57
N ILE A 126 -10.13 3.04 1.26
CA ILE A 126 -10.01 1.66 0.77
C ILE A 126 -10.86 1.46 -0.49
N ILE A 127 -12.13 1.89 -0.45
CA ILE A 127 -13.04 1.77 -1.60
C ILE A 127 -12.52 2.59 -2.77
N ASP A 128 -12.15 3.86 -2.54
CA ASP A 128 -11.66 4.77 -3.58
C ASP A 128 -10.35 4.24 -4.22
N ALA A 129 -9.42 3.74 -3.40
CA ALA A 129 -8.15 3.21 -3.85
C ALA A 129 -8.31 1.98 -4.74
N VAL A 130 -9.04 0.97 -4.26
CA VAL A 130 -9.26 -0.29 -5.00
C VAL A 130 -10.06 -0.02 -6.28
N THR A 131 -11.13 0.78 -6.19
CA THR A 131 -11.95 1.14 -7.36
C THR A 131 -11.11 1.85 -8.41
N THR A 132 -10.32 2.85 -8.00
CA THR A 132 -9.44 3.58 -8.91
C THR A 132 -8.40 2.67 -9.57
N ALA A 133 -7.73 1.81 -8.81
CA ALA A 133 -6.75 0.88 -9.34
C ALA A 133 -7.36 -0.07 -10.38
N LYS A 134 -8.54 -0.63 -10.09
CA LYS A 134 -9.26 -1.52 -11.03
C LYS A 134 -9.73 -0.78 -12.28
N GLN A 135 -10.23 0.44 -12.18
CA GLN A 135 -10.61 1.27 -13.34
C GLN A 135 -9.44 1.58 -14.25
N LEU A 136 -8.25 1.81 -13.68
CA LEU A 136 -7.02 2.04 -14.44
C LEU A 136 -6.48 0.77 -15.12
N GLY A 137 -7.02 -0.40 -14.78
CA GLY A 137 -6.63 -1.68 -15.37
C GLY A 137 -5.48 -2.36 -14.68
N VAL A 138 -5.19 -2.00 -13.43
CA VAL A 138 -4.20 -2.71 -12.60
C VAL A 138 -4.69 -4.12 -12.33
N LYS A 139 -3.84 -5.10 -12.61
CA LYS A 139 -4.19 -6.53 -12.51
C LYS A 139 -4.30 -7.00 -11.07
N GLU A 140 -3.24 -6.79 -10.30
CA GLU A 140 -3.12 -7.27 -8.93
C GLU A 140 -2.99 -6.10 -7.96
N VAL A 141 -3.91 -6.02 -7.00
CA VAL A 141 -3.95 -4.99 -5.97
C VAL A 141 -3.91 -5.66 -4.61
N VAL A 142 -3.07 -5.18 -3.72
CA VAL A 142 -2.95 -5.60 -2.32
C VAL A 142 -3.22 -4.38 -1.44
N LEU A 143 -4.13 -4.53 -0.49
CA LEU A 143 -4.38 -3.50 0.52
C LEU A 143 -3.35 -3.61 1.64
N VAL A 144 -2.71 -2.52 1.98
CA VAL A 144 -1.77 -2.41 3.11
C VAL A 144 -2.40 -1.56 4.20
N GLY A 145 -2.26 -1.96 5.45
CA GLY A 145 -2.89 -1.32 6.61
C GLY A 145 -4.32 -1.82 6.82
N GLY A 146 -5.28 -1.14 6.24
CA GLY A 146 -6.68 -1.56 6.27
C GLY A 146 -7.31 -1.54 7.66
N ALA A 147 -7.01 -0.54 8.51
CA ALA A 147 -7.55 -0.47 9.88
C ALA A 147 -9.09 -0.57 9.95
N GLN A 148 -9.80 -0.07 8.93
CA GLN A 148 -11.24 -0.19 8.78
C GLN A 148 -11.69 -1.21 7.74
N ALA A 149 -10.81 -2.13 7.30
CA ALA A 149 -11.13 -3.14 6.30
C ALA A 149 -12.29 -4.06 6.70
N HIS A 150 -12.51 -4.25 8.00
CA HIS A 150 -13.64 -5.02 8.52
C HIS A 150 -15.02 -4.45 8.13
N LYS A 151 -15.10 -3.16 7.79
CA LYS A 151 -16.35 -2.51 7.35
C LYS A 151 -16.66 -2.77 5.88
N VAL A 152 -15.67 -3.19 5.10
CA VAL A 152 -15.74 -3.35 3.63
C VAL A 152 -15.36 -4.75 3.16
N ILE A 153 -15.54 -5.75 4.00
CA ILE A 153 -15.17 -7.16 3.72
C ILE A 153 -15.77 -7.65 2.41
N ASP A 154 -17.07 -7.45 2.20
CA ASP A 154 -17.76 -7.92 0.99
C ASP A 154 -17.21 -7.28 -0.28
N PHE A 155 -16.85 -6.00 -0.22
CA PHE A 155 -16.20 -5.29 -1.30
C PHE A 155 -14.81 -5.87 -1.59
N LEU A 156 -14.00 -6.11 -0.58
CA LEU A 156 -12.67 -6.71 -0.72
C LEU A 156 -12.74 -8.14 -1.29
N LYS A 157 -13.70 -8.94 -0.84
CA LYS A 157 -13.96 -10.29 -1.37
C LYS A 157 -14.37 -10.25 -2.83
N LYS A 158 -15.32 -9.38 -3.18
CA LYS A 158 -15.80 -9.20 -4.57
C LYS A 158 -14.65 -8.91 -5.54
N HIS A 159 -13.67 -8.14 -5.09
CA HIS A 159 -12.52 -7.75 -5.91
C HIS A 159 -11.28 -8.62 -5.70
N SER A 160 -11.37 -9.67 -4.86
CA SER A 160 -10.27 -10.58 -4.51
C SER A 160 -9.03 -9.82 -4.03
N ILE A 161 -9.19 -8.90 -3.09
CA ILE A 161 -8.12 -8.05 -2.57
C ILE A 161 -7.50 -8.70 -1.33
N PRO A 162 -6.22 -9.14 -1.38
CA PRO A 162 -5.48 -9.53 -0.19
C PRO A 162 -5.24 -8.34 0.71
N VAL A 163 -5.17 -8.59 2.03
CA VAL A 163 -4.94 -7.56 3.03
C VAL A 163 -3.66 -7.84 3.79
N LEU A 164 -2.74 -6.90 3.74
CA LEU A 164 -1.50 -6.92 4.50
C LEU A 164 -1.68 -5.98 5.70
N VAL A 165 -2.08 -6.57 6.85
CA VAL A 165 -2.36 -5.81 8.07
C VAL A 165 -1.05 -5.31 8.67
N GLU A 166 -1.00 -4.04 9.06
CA GLU A 166 0.10 -3.46 9.82
C GLU A 166 0.09 -3.95 11.28
N ALA A 167 1.07 -3.49 12.05
CA ALA A 167 1.25 -3.91 13.44
C ALA A 167 -0.07 -3.97 14.23
N THR A 168 -0.35 -5.11 14.84
CA THR A 168 -1.55 -5.32 15.63
C THR A 168 -1.46 -4.72 17.03
N HIS A 169 -0.24 -4.47 17.52
CA HIS A 169 0.02 -3.89 18.85
C HIS A 169 0.05 -2.36 18.75
N GLN A 170 -1.11 -1.77 18.52
CA GLN A 170 -1.28 -0.33 18.43
C GLN A 170 -2.60 0.11 19.06
N LEU A 171 -2.71 1.41 19.32
CA LEU A 171 -3.97 1.98 19.79
C LEU A 171 -5.04 1.91 18.68
N PRO A 172 -6.34 1.88 19.07
CA PRO A 172 -7.42 1.89 18.10
C PRO A 172 -7.34 3.13 17.19
N PRO A 173 -7.83 3.03 15.94
CA PRO A 173 -7.70 4.09 14.94
C PRO A 173 -8.54 5.34 15.24
N SER A 174 -9.53 5.23 16.13
CA SER A 174 -10.40 6.32 16.56
C SER A 174 -10.91 6.08 17.98
N ASP A 175 -11.37 7.14 18.64
CA ASP A 175 -11.90 7.10 20.00
C ASP A 175 -13.18 6.25 20.10
N ASP A 176 -13.90 6.07 18.99
CA ASP A 176 -15.13 5.28 18.89
C ASP A 176 -14.88 3.80 18.56
N ALA A 177 -13.63 3.41 18.29
CA ALA A 177 -13.30 2.04 17.97
C ALA A 177 -13.06 1.22 19.23
N ASP A 178 -13.44 -0.07 19.20
CA ASP A 178 -13.13 -0.99 20.28
C ASP A 178 -11.63 -1.01 20.54
N TYR A 179 -11.23 -0.97 21.81
CA TYR A 179 -9.81 -0.92 22.21
C TYR A 179 -9.00 -2.11 21.70
N ASP A 180 -9.64 -3.25 21.51
CA ASP A 180 -9.00 -4.50 21.04
C ASP A 180 -9.18 -4.75 19.55
N GLN A 181 -9.78 -3.82 18.81
CA GLN A 181 -10.00 -3.97 17.36
C GLN A 181 -8.73 -4.26 16.56
N PRO A 182 -7.59 -3.60 16.77
CA PRO A 182 -6.36 -3.91 16.03
C PRO A 182 -5.90 -5.36 16.21
N TYR A 183 -6.10 -5.92 17.39
CA TYR A 183 -5.76 -7.33 17.71
C TYR A 183 -6.72 -8.33 17.04
N LYS A 184 -7.99 -7.99 16.92
CA LYS A 184 -9.04 -8.84 16.33
C LYS A 184 -9.04 -8.79 14.81
N LEU A 185 -8.58 -7.70 14.23
CA LEU A 185 -8.70 -7.42 12.78
C LEU A 185 -8.19 -8.55 11.90
N PRO A 186 -6.97 -9.11 12.07
CA PRO A 186 -6.47 -10.19 11.23
C PRO A 186 -7.39 -11.42 11.25
N LYS A 187 -7.89 -11.78 12.44
CA LYS A 187 -8.80 -12.91 12.58
C LYS A 187 -10.14 -12.65 11.90
N LEU A 188 -10.73 -11.48 12.09
CA LEU A 188 -12.01 -11.11 11.45
C LEU A 188 -11.93 -11.20 9.93
N LEU A 189 -10.84 -10.71 9.34
CA LEU A 189 -10.64 -10.75 7.90
C LEU A 189 -10.39 -12.19 7.40
N ALA A 190 -9.61 -12.98 8.13
CA ALA A 190 -9.33 -14.37 7.79
C ALA A 190 -10.58 -15.26 7.90
N ASP A 191 -11.37 -15.13 8.98
CA ASP A 191 -12.64 -15.85 9.19
C ASP A 191 -13.66 -15.51 8.09
N ALA A 192 -13.59 -14.29 7.54
CA ALA A 192 -14.38 -13.89 6.40
C ALA A 192 -13.88 -14.50 5.06
N GLY A 193 -12.76 -15.19 5.04
CA GLY A 193 -12.19 -15.85 3.85
C GLY A 193 -11.32 -14.93 2.97
N LEU A 194 -10.83 -13.81 3.51
CA LEU A 194 -9.82 -13.00 2.83
C LEU A 194 -8.43 -13.59 3.03
N LEU A 195 -7.56 -13.41 2.05
CA LEU A 195 -6.13 -13.69 2.20
C LEU A 195 -5.51 -12.56 3.05
N VAL A 196 -5.01 -12.92 4.22
CA VAL A 196 -4.47 -11.96 5.19
C VAL A 196 -3.03 -12.32 5.54
N SER A 197 -2.18 -11.31 5.64
CA SER A 197 -0.85 -11.41 6.21
C SER A 197 -0.61 -10.24 7.15
N ILE A 198 0.33 -10.39 8.07
CA ILE A 198 0.73 -9.32 9.01
C ILE A 198 2.12 -8.87 8.61
N GLN A 199 2.33 -7.57 8.58
CA GLN A 199 3.63 -6.95 8.35
C GLN A 199 4.06 -6.10 9.55
N ASN A 200 5.36 -5.92 9.67
CA ASN A 200 5.94 -4.86 10.50
C ASN A 200 6.90 -4.04 9.62
N ALA A 201 6.45 -2.85 9.22
CA ALA A 201 7.22 -1.97 8.36
C ALA A 201 8.18 -1.04 9.13
N ASP A 202 8.17 -1.08 10.46
CA ASP A 202 8.93 -0.18 11.34
C ASP A 202 10.14 -0.85 12.00
N ALA A 203 10.63 -1.91 11.40
CA ALA A 203 11.84 -2.59 11.86
C ALA A 203 13.12 -1.86 11.40
#